data_f42de2f1e890fca763a697a15ac951fe
#
_entry.id   f42de2f1e890fca763a697a15ac951fe
#
_cell.length_a   1.000
_cell.length_b   1.000
_cell.length_c   1.000
_cell.angle_alpha   90.00
_cell.angle_beta   90.00
_cell.angle_gamma   90.00
#
_symmetry.space_group_name_H-M   'P 1'
#
loop_
_entity.id
_entity.type
_entity.pdbx_description
1 polymer ?
#
loop_
_entity_poly.entity_id
_entity_poly.type
_entity_poly.pdbx_seq_one_letter_code
_entity_poly.pdbx_strand_id
1 'polypeptide(L)'
;RLKSKGSRTLLKLVDNFPVDTVLLLRSKEKPDQKLELVEKIKSKGQMIQFKSLKYKDLDKWIAAQFKFENKKVVKKGINFLENHFHNNLQRLKSEIEKIVTYVGDKDFISMDDIKAVISKDTILKENIIFDLTDAVGQRNIKKALLILDEMERQGEPLFLILKMFIRQLRLIIFSKEMKAKGFPPDDAAKRLNQHPYPIKKCYNQARNFTMAELEMALERMLQVNHDIVTGK
;
A
#
# COMPACT_ATOMS: atom_id res chain seq x y z
N ARG A 1 4.44 15.88 -16.35
CA ARG A 1 3.81 17.13 -16.88
C ARG A 1 4.13 17.21 -18.37
N LEU A 2 3.10 17.17 -19.21
CA LEU A 2 3.27 17.44 -20.64
C LEU A 2 3.72 18.92 -20.78
N LYS A 3 4.92 19.11 -21.37
CA LYS A 3 5.38 20.46 -21.74
C LYS A 3 4.40 21.03 -22.76
N SER A 4 4.20 22.35 -22.81
CA SER A 4 3.22 23.05 -23.66
C SER A 4 3.21 22.59 -25.14
N LYS A 5 4.37 22.24 -25.69
CA LYS A 5 4.52 21.73 -27.07
C LYS A 5 3.86 20.35 -27.27
N GLY A 6 4.00 19.42 -26.32
CA GLY A 6 3.37 18.09 -26.39
C GLY A 6 1.85 18.13 -26.21
N SER A 7 1.34 19.09 -25.44
CA SER A 7 -0.08 19.30 -25.28
C SER A 7 -0.77 19.75 -26.56
N ARG A 8 -0.15 20.66 -27.34
CA ARG A 8 -0.67 21.12 -28.63
C ARG A 8 -0.68 20.02 -29.70
N THR A 9 0.34 19.15 -29.71
CA THR A 9 0.39 18.01 -30.63
C THR A 9 -0.72 17.01 -30.33
N LEU A 10 -0.97 16.72 -29.04
CA LEU A 10 -2.06 15.84 -28.61
C LEU A 10 -3.45 16.45 -28.93
N LEU A 11 -3.62 17.75 -28.79
CA LEU A 11 -4.86 18.43 -29.18
C LEU A 11 -5.19 18.21 -30.64
N LYS A 12 -4.22 18.43 -31.53
CA LYS A 12 -4.37 18.19 -32.97
C LYS A 12 -4.69 16.72 -33.29
N LEU A 13 -4.07 15.81 -32.56
CA LEU A 13 -4.27 14.37 -32.73
C LEU A 13 -5.69 13.96 -32.30
N VAL A 14 -6.19 14.48 -31.17
CA VAL A 14 -7.55 14.23 -30.68
C VAL A 14 -8.61 14.81 -31.66
N ASP A 15 -8.29 15.88 -32.39
CA ASP A 15 -9.20 16.46 -33.38
C ASP A 15 -9.36 15.61 -34.63
N ASN A 16 -8.28 15.05 -35.13
CA ASN A 16 -8.22 14.35 -36.38
C ASN A 16 -8.04 12.82 -36.19
N PHE A 17 -8.60 12.27 -35.09
CA PHE A 17 -8.43 10.86 -34.79
C PHE A 17 -9.29 9.98 -35.71
N PRO A 18 -8.72 8.91 -36.31
CA PRO A 18 -9.48 8.02 -37.18
C PRO A 18 -10.62 7.34 -36.46
N VAL A 19 -11.75 7.15 -37.14
CA VAL A 19 -12.99 6.61 -36.56
C VAL A 19 -12.85 5.15 -36.12
N ASP A 20 -11.98 4.39 -36.76
CA ASP A 20 -11.71 2.98 -36.53
C ASP A 20 -10.61 2.70 -35.49
N THR A 21 -10.09 3.75 -34.85
CA THR A 21 -8.98 3.65 -33.89
C THR A 21 -9.41 4.09 -32.49
N VAL A 22 -8.93 3.39 -31.46
CA VAL A 22 -9.14 3.73 -30.05
C VAL A 22 -7.88 4.29 -29.44
N LEU A 23 -7.92 5.54 -28.94
CA LEU A 23 -6.84 6.17 -28.22
C LEU A 23 -7.06 6.03 -26.71
N LEU A 24 -6.19 5.28 -26.03
CA LEU A 24 -6.19 5.14 -24.57
C LEU A 24 -5.10 6.02 -23.95
N LEU A 25 -5.51 7.03 -23.20
CA LEU A 25 -4.61 7.91 -22.44
C LEU A 25 -4.69 7.57 -20.96
N ARG A 26 -3.53 7.28 -20.34
CA ARG A 26 -3.42 6.96 -18.91
C ARG A 26 -2.66 8.04 -18.17
N SER A 27 -3.24 8.53 -17.06
CA SER A 27 -2.54 9.40 -16.10
C SER A 27 -2.52 8.76 -14.72
N LYS A 28 -1.40 8.90 -13.99
CA LYS A 28 -1.30 8.48 -12.58
C LYS A 28 -1.96 9.48 -11.63
N GLU A 29 -1.93 10.75 -12.00
CA GLU A 29 -2.49 11.85 -11.22
C GLU A 29 -3.79 12.34 -11.86
N LYS A 30 -4.65 12.95 -11.04
CA LYS A 30 -5.84 13.60 -11.56
C LYS A 30 -5.42 14.75 -12.49
N PRO A 31 -5.79 14.72 -13.77
CA PRO A 31 -5.44 15.78 -14.69
C PRO A 31 -6.17 17.08 -14.31
N ASP A 32 -5.52 18.22 -14.56
CA ASP A 32 -6.15 19.50 -14.37
C ASP A 32 -7.36 19.63 -15.31
N GLN A 33 -8.53 19.79 -14.70
CA GLN A 33 -9.81 19.82 -15.42
C GLN A 33 -9.98 21.07 -16.31
N LYS A 34 -9.18 22.11 -16.06
CA LYS A 34 -9.19 23.38 -16.83
C LYS A 34 -8.31 23.32 -18.09
N LEU A 35 -7.59 22.22 -18.30
CA LEU A 35 -6.80 22.07 -19.51
C LEU A 35 -7.71 21.80 -20.72
N GLU A 36 -7.56 22.58 -21.78
CA GLU A 36 -8.27 22.44 -23.05
C GLU A 36 -8.23 20.98 -23.58
N LEU A 37 -7.09 20.31 -23.46
CA LEU A 37 -6.93 18.90 -23.82
C LEU A 37 -7.87 17.99 -23.03
N VAL A 38 -8.06 18.25 -21.73
CA VAL A 38 -8.95 17.45 -20.86
C VAL A 38 -10.42 17.68 -21.18
N GLU A 39 -10.80 18.93 -21.46
CA GLU A 39 -12.15 19.27 -21.91
C GLU A 39 -12.48 18.60 -23.24
N LYS A 40 -11.52 18.64 -24.18
CA LYS A 40 -11.67 18.04 -25.49
C LYS A 40 -11.77 16.50 -25.44
N ILE A 41 -10.97 15.85 -24.61
CA ILE A 41 -11.08 14.41 -24.36
C ILE A 41 -12.44 14.04 -23.78
N LYS A 42 -12.97 14.85 -22.86
CA LYS A 42 -14.32 14.64 -22.29
C LYS A 42 -15.44 14.79 -23.31
N SER A 43 -15.32 15.73 -24.24
CA SER A 43 -16.35 15.97 -25.25
C SER A 43 -16.38 14.91 -26.34
N LYS A 44 -15.24 14.29 -26.67
CA LYS A 44 -15.10 13.30 -27.74
C LYS A 44 -15.01 11.85 -27.26
N GLY A 45 -14.83 11.63 -25.96
CA GLY A 45 -14.61 10.29 -25.41
C GLY A 45 -15.07 10.15 -23.97
N GLN A 46 -14.54 9.15 -23.29
CA GLN A 46 -14.85 8.88 -21.89
C GLN A 46 -13.64 9.11 -21.00
N MET A 47 -13.85 9.70 -19.84
CA MET A 47 -12.83 9.81 -18.79
C MET A 47 -13.25 8.95 -17.61
N ILE A 48 -12.48 7.91 -17.34
CA ILE A 48 -12.75 6.98 -16.25
C ILE A 48 -11.69 7.19 -15.16
N GLN A 49 -12.13 7.45 -13.94
CA GLN A 49 -11.26 7.54 -12.78
C GLN A 49 -11.28 6.22 -11.99
N PHE A 50 -10.14 5.53 -11.96
CA PHE A 50 -9.94 4.37 -11.09
C PHE A 50 -9.43 4.85 -9.74
N LYS A 51 -10.26 4.75 -8.71
CA LYS A 51 -9.87 5.03 -7.32
C LYS A 51 -9.27 3.79 -6.69
N SER A 52 -8.28 3.96 -5.80
CA SER A 52 -7.81 2.86 -4.96
C SER A 52 -8.97 2.32 -4.13
N LEU A 53 -9.12 1.00 -4.11
CA LEU A 53 -10.12 0.35 -3.28
C LEU A 53 -9.78 0.53 -1.81
N LYS A 54 -10.79 0.82 -0.99
CA LYS A 54 -10.62 1.05 0.45
C LYS A 54 -11.53 0.12 1.23
N TYR A 55 -10.99 -0.51 2.26
CA TYR A 55 -11.75 -1.27 3.25
C TYR A 55 -12.90 -2.12 2.67
N LYS A 56 -14.14 -1.73 2.94
CA LYS A 56 -15.35 -2.41 2.46
C LYS A 56 -15.37 -2.65 0.94
N ASP A 57 -14.77 -1.76 0.16
CA ASP A 57 -14.71 -1.92 -1.29
C ASP A 57 -13.67 -2.97 -1.69
N LEU A 58 -12.55 -3.06 -0.94
CA LEU A 58 -11.56 -4.12 -1.11
C LEU A 58 -12.13 -5.48 -0.69
N ASP A 59 -12.83 -5.55 0.44
CA ASP A 59 -13.55 -6.75 0.88
C ASP A 59 -14.51 -7.27 -0.19
N LYS A 60 -15.33 -6.35 -0.76
CA LYS A 60 -16.26 -6.68 -1.83
C LYS A 60 -15.54 -7.17 -3.08
N TRP A 61 -14.43 -6.53 -3.41
CA TRP A 61 -13.63 -6.92 -4.57
C TRP A 61 -13.03 -8.31 -4.39
N ILE A 62 -12.45 -8.62 -3.21
CA ILE A 62 -11.93 -9.95 -2.88
C ILE A 62 -13.04 -11.01 -3.00
N ALA A 63 -14.19 -10.75 -2.38
CA ALA A 63 -15.34 -11.63 -2.45
C ALA A 63 -15.83 -11.86 -3.91
N ALA A 64 -15.83 -10.79 -4.72
CA ALA A 64 -16.21 -10.84 -6.12
C ALA A 64 -15.22 -11.68 -6.96
N GLN A 65 -13.89 -11.61 -6.67
CA GLN A 65 -12.91 -12.45 -7.36
C GLN A 65 -13.17 -13.93 -7.08
N PHE A 66 -13.39 -14.34 -5.84
CA PHE A 66 -13.73 -15.72 -5.51
C PHE A 66 -15.08 -16.15 -6.14
N LYS A 67 -16.08 -15.27 -6.12
CA LYS A 67 -17.37 -15.52 -6.75
C LYS A 67 -17.26 -15.71 -8.27
N PHE A 68 -16.39 -14.97 -8.94
CA PHE A 68 -16.12 -15.10 -10.38
C PHE A 68 -15.62 -16.52 -10.72
N GLU A 69 -14.85 -17.13 -9.82
CA GLU A 69 -14.36 -18.50 -9.92
C GLU A 69 -15.34 -19.53 -9.31
N ASN A 70 -16.62 -19.16 -9.09
CA ASN A 70 -17.65 -19.99 -8.46
C ASN A 70 -17.29 -20.50 -7.07
N LYS A 71 -16.44 -19.80 -6.32
CA LYS A 71 -16.01 -20.18 -4.96
C LYS A 71 -16.64 -19.29 -3.90
N LYS A 72 -16.89 -19.89 -2.73
CA LYS A 72 -17.27 -19.18 -1.50
C LYS A 72 -16.09 -19.17 -0.54
N VAL A 73 -15.84 -18.06 0.11
CA VAL A 73 -14.71 -17.90 1.04
C VAL A 73 -15.20 -17.41 2.41
N VAL A 74 -14.59 -17.91 3.48
CA VAL A 74 -14.90 -17.45 4.84
C VAL A 74 -14.55 -15.96 5.03
N LYS A 75 -15.37 -15.23 5.78
CA LYS A 75 -15.14 -13.80 6.07
C LYS A 75 -13.77 -13.54 6.71
N LYS A 76 -13.31 -14.45 7.59
CA LYS A 76 -11.96 -14.38 8.18
C LYS A 76 -10.86 -14.45 7.11
N GLY A 77 -11.06 -15.20 6.04
CA GLY A 77 -10.13 -15.31 4.92
C GLY A 77 -10.06 -14.01 4.11
N ILE A 78 -11.20 -13.35 3.85
CA ILE A 78 -11.24 -12.04 3.20
C ILE A 78 -10.45 -11.02 4.01
N ASN A 79 -10.71 -10.92 5.32
CA ASN A 79 -10.02 -10.01 6.22
C ASN A 79 -8.50 -10.31 6.28
N PHE A 80 -8.13 -11.58 6.24
CA PHE A 80 -6.72 -12.00 6.21
C PHE A 80 -6.03 -11.49 4.94
N LEU A 81 -6.64 -11.71 3.77
CA LEU A 81 -6.11 -11.26 2.48
C LEU A 81 -6.04 -9.73 2.40
N GLU A 82 -7.08 -9.02 2.86
CA GLU A 82 -7.08 -7.56 2.96
C GLU A 82 -5.90 -7.06 3.79
N ASN A 83 -5.71 -7.62 4.97
CA ASN A 83 -4.66 -7.17 5.89
C ASN A 83 -3.24 -7.45 5.38
N HIS A 84 -3.03 -8.50 4.59
CA HIS A 84 -1.70 -8.87 4.10
C HIS A 84 -1.33 -8.20 2.77
N PHE A 85 -2.31 -7.98 1.89
CA PHE A 85 -2.02 -7.49 0.52
C PHE A 85 -2.49 -6.06 0.24
N HIS A 86 -3.18 -5.42 1.18
CA HIS A 86 -3.68 -4.02 1.20
C HIS A 86 -3.93 -3.38 -0.18
N ASN A 87 -2.94 -2.69 -0.74
CA ASN A 87 -3.10 -1.88 -1.96
C ASN A 87 -2.50 -2.53 -3.22
N ASN A 88 -2.03 -3.76 -3.13
CA ASN A 88 -1.47 -4.46 -4.29
C ASN A 88 -2.49 -5.43 -4.88
N LEU A 89 -3.49 -4.88 -5.60
CA LEU A 89 -4.54 -5.67 -6.22
C LEU A 89 -4.03 -6.72 -7.21
N GLN A 90 -2.92 -6.44 -7.91
CA GLN A 90 -2.34 -7.38 -8.84
C GLN A 90 -1.77 -8.61 -8.11
N ARG A 91 -1.01 -8.38 -7.03
CA ARG A 91 -0.51 -9.46 -6.19
C ARG A 91 -1.65 -10.22 -5.52
N LEU A 92 -2.62 -9.48 -4.96
CA LEU A 92 -3.80 -10.08 -4.34
C LEU A 92 -4.57 -10.97 -5.31
N LYS A 93 -4.74 -10.55 -6.57
CA LYS A 93 -5.36 -11.36 -7.61
C LYS A 93 -4.58 -12.65 -7.86
N SER A 94 -3.25 -12.57 -8.00
CA SER A 94 -2.40 -13.75 -8.20
C SER A 94 -2.45 -14.72 -7.01
N GLU A 95 -2.56 -14.21 -5.77
CA GLU A 95 -2.74 -15.09 -4.60
C GLU A 95 -4.11 -15.75 -4.59
N ILE A 96 -5.18 -15.03 -4.97
CA ILE A 96 -6.53 -15.59 -5.11
C ILE A 96 -6.55 -16.69 -6.18
N GLU A 97 -5.93 -16.46 -7.35
CA GLU A 97 -5.82 -17.45 -8.42
C GLU A 97 -5.11 -18.74 -7.94
N LYS A 98 -4.02 -18.60 -7.19
CA LYS A 98 -3.32 -19.75 -6.58
C LYS A 98 -4.19 -20.51 -5.60
N ILE A 99 -4.94 -19.80 -4.73
CA ILE A 99 -5.86 -20.43 -3.78
C ILE A 99 -6.95 -21.21 -4.52
N VAL A 100 -7.55 -20.62 -5.54
CA VAL A 100 -8.59 -21.26 -6.37
C VAL A 100 -8.04 -22.51 -7.05
N THR A 101 -6.85 -22.41 -7.64
CA THR A 101 -6.18 -23.57 -8.28
C THR A 101 -5.90 -24.69 -7.27
N TYR A 102 -5.43 -24.34 -6.07
CA TYR A 102 -5.12 -25.32 -5.02
C TYR A 102 -6.36 -26.09 -4.54
N VAL A 103 -7.47 -25.39 -4.34
CA VAL A 103 -8.70 -26.03 -3.82
C VAL A 103 -9.45 -26.85 -4.88
N GLY A 104 -9.15 -26.68 -6.16
CA GLY A 104 -9.75 -27.45 -7.26
C GLY A 104 -11.27 -27.35 -7.26
N ASP A 105 -11.96 -28.49 -7.24
CA ASP A 105 -13.42 -28.57 -7.33
C ASP A 105 -14.18 -28.18 -6.05
N LYS A 106 -13.48 -27.95 -4.95
CA LYS A 106 -14.08 -27.59 -3.66
C LYS A 106 -14.75 -26.21 -3.75
N ASP A 107 -16.06 -26.13 -3.47
CA ASP A 107 -16.86 -24.89 -3.57
C ASP A 107 -16.56 -23.87 -2.48
N PHE A 108 -16.10 -24.34 -1.30
CA PHE A 108 -15.92 -23.53 -0.12
C PHE A 108 -14.46 -23.48 0.32
N ILE A 109 -13.93 -22.27 0.45
CA ILE A 109 -12.54 -21.99 0.83
C ILE A 109 -12.47 -21.63 2.32
N SER A 110 -11.81 -22.50 3.08
CA SER A 110 -11.59 -22.31 4.51
C SER A 110 -10.34 -21.45 4.78
N MET A 111 -10.13 -21.10 6.04
CA MET A 111 -8.92 -20.40 6.45
C MET A 111 -7.65 -21.26 6.31
N ASP A 112 -7.79 -22.58 6.48
CA ASP A 112 -6.67 -23.51 6.36
C ASP A 112 -6.25 -23.69 4.90
N ASP A 113 -7.19 -23.68 3.95
CA ASP A 113 -6.87 -23.66 2.52
C ASP A 113 -6.07 -22.42 2.13
N ILE A 114 -6.47 -21.25 2.63
CA ILE A 114 -5.75 -19.99 2.40
C ILE A 114 -4.32 -20.06 2.98
N LYS A 115 -4.17 -20.54 4.21
CA LYS A 115 -2.86 -20.67 4.86
C LYS A 115 -1.96 -21.71 4.22
N ALA A 116 -2.52 -22.74 3.59
CA ALA A 116 -1.76 -23.75 2.88
C ALA A 116 -1.12 -23.21 1.61
N VAL A 117 -1.80 -22.28 0.93
CA VAL A 117 -1.34 -21.69 -0.34
C VAL A 117 -0.44 -20.47 -0.13
N ILE A 118 -0.87 -19.59 0.77
CA ILE A 118 -0.05 -18.41 1.10
C ILE A 118 1.12 -18.91 1.92
N SER A 119 2.28 -19.01 1.27
CA SER A 119 3.48 -19.59 1.87
C SER A 119 3.75 -18.93 3.22
N LYS A 120 4.18 -19.77 4.18
CA LYS A 120 4.63 -19.28 5.50
C LYS A 120 5.67 -18.17 5.35
N ASP A 121 6.52 -18.24 4.33
CA ASP A 121 7.52 -17.22 4.02
C ASP A 121 6.90 -15.88 3.64
N THR A 122 5.81 -15.86 2.86
CA THR A 122 5.10 -14.60 2.54
C THR A 122 4.45 -13.99 3.78
N ILE A 123 3.83 -14.83 4.62
CA ILE A 123 3.21 -14.41 5.88
C ILE A 123 4.28 -14.01 6.90
N LEU A 124 5.35 -14.78 7.00
CA LEU A 124 6.47 -14.52 7.90
C LEU A 124 7.19 -13.22 7.52
N LYS A 125 7.47 -13.00 6.24
CA LYS A 125 8.14 -11.78 5.77
C LYS A 125 7.35 -10.51 6.09
N GLU A 126 6.06 -10.50 5.84
CA GLU A 126 5.22 -9.34 6.18
C GLU A 126 5.03 -9.19 7.70
N ASN A 127 4.85 -10.29 8.44
CA ASN A 127 4.75 -10.26 9.89
C ASN A 127 6.06 -9.84 10.56
N ILE A 128 7.20 -10.34 10.10
CA ILE A 128 8.52 -9.97 10.61
C ILE A 128 8.77 -8.47 10.47
N ILE A 129 8.43 -7.87 9.31
CA ILE A 129 8.54 -6.42 9.09
C ILE A 129 7.61 -5.64 10.04
N PHE A 130 6.36 -6.10 10.22
CA PHE A 130 5.44 -5.47 11.17
C PHE A 130 5.91 -5.65 12.62
N ASP A 131 6.42 -6.82 12.98
CA ASP A 131 6.97 -7.09 14.31
C ASP A 131 8.20 -6.23 14.60
N LEU A 132 9.06 -6.01 13.60
CA LEU A 132 10.20 -5.11 13.70
C LEU A 132 9.75 -3.66 13.96
N THR A 133 8.82 -3.15 13.15
CA THR A 133 8.31 -1.78 13.32
C THR A 133 7.54 -1.61 14.63
N ASP A 134 6.84 -2.63 15.09
CA ASP A 134 6.18 -2.64 16.40
C ASP A 134 7.20 -2.66 17.55
N ALA A 135 8.25 -3.47 17.46
CA ALA A 135 9.32 -3.51 18.46
C ALA A 135 10.02 -2.15 18.60
N VAL A 136 10.31 -1.50 17.47
CA VAL A 136 10.85 -0.13 17.44
C VAL A 136 9.88 0.86 18.09
N GLY A 137 8.61 0.85 17.69
CA GLY A 137 7.58 1.73 18.25
C GLY A 137 7.35 1.55 19.74
N GLN A 138 7.62 0.36 20.27
CA GLN A 138 7.57 0.02 21.70
C GLN A 138 8.89 0.26 22.43
N ARG A 139 9.94 0.72 21.75
CA ARG A 139 11.33 0.84 22.29
C ARG A 139 11.91 -0.49 22.79
N ASN A 140 11.44 -1.60 22.27
CA ASN A 140 11.98 -2.92 22.61
C ASN A 140 13.19 -3.22 21.74
N ILE A 141 14.33 -2.64 22.10
CA ILE A 141 15.60 -2.74 21.36
C ILE A 141 16.02 -4.19 21.19
N LYS A 142 15.94 -5.00 22.27
CA LYS A 142 16.33 -6.40 22.22
C LYS A 142 15.54 -7.18 21.17
N LYS A 143 14.20 -7.01 21.16
CA LYS A 143 13.34 -7.67 20.18
C LYS A 143 13.61 -7.14 18.76
N ALA A 144 13.81 -5.84 18.60
CA ALA A 144 14.08 -5.22 17.30
C ALA A 144 15.38 -5.75 16.68
N LEU A 145 16.46 -5.89 17.46
CA LEU A 145 17.73 -6.42 17.01
C LEU A 145 17.64 -7.89 16.63
N LEU A 146 16.94 -8.72 17.43
CA LEU A 146 16.73 -10.13 17.08
C LEU A 146 15.97 -10.30 15.77
N ILE A 147 14.95 -9.48 15.53
CA ILE A 147 14.18 -9.52 14.29
C ILE A 147 15.04 -9.04 13.11
N LEU A 148 15.84 -8.00 13.31
CA LEU A 148 16.73 -7.45 12.29
C LEU A 148 17.76 -8.48 11.84
N ASP A 149 18.41 -9.15 12.79
CA ASP A 149 19.36 -10.23 12.55
C ASP A 149 18.72 -11.42 11.79
N GLU A 150 17.48 -11.76 12.13
CA GLU A 150 16.74 -12.79 11.40
C GLU A 150 16.43 -12.38 9.96
N MET A 151 16.02 -11.10 9.74
CA MET A 151 15.77 -10.58 8.39
C MET A 151 17.05 -10.56 7.55
N GLU A 152 18.19 -10.21 8.14
CA GLU A 152 19.48 -10.22 7.47
C GLU A 152 19.88 -11.65 7.08
N ARG A 153 19.74 -12.63 7.98
CA ARG A 153 19.98 -14.05 7.67
C ARG A 153 19.08 -14.61 6.57
N GLN A 154 17.85 -14.12 6.48
CA GLN A 154 16.91 -14.47 5.40
C GLN A 154 17.21 -13.75 4.08
N GLY A 155 18.22 -12.89 4.03
CA GLY A 155 18.62 -12.14 2.84
C GLY A 155 17.64 -11.05 2.43
N GLU A 156 16.88 -10.50 3.39
CA GLU A 156 15.99 -9.37 3.10
C GLU A 156 16.81 -8.13 2.73
N PRO A 157 16.43 -7.41 1.65
CA PRO A 157 17.18 -6.25 1.20
C PRO A 157 17.21 -5.15 2.27
N LEU A 158 18.40 -4.70 2.66
CA LEU A 158 18.58 -3.61 3.64
C LEU A 158 17.78 -2.35 3.28
N PHE A 159 17.68 -2.05 1.98
CA PHE A 159 16.88 -0.93 1.50
C PHE A 159 15.39 -1.07 1.84
N LEU A 160 14.84 -2.28 1.81
CA LEU A 160 13.45 -2.55 2.21
C LEU A 160 13.26 -2.32 3.70
N ILE A 161 14.17 -2.82 4.51
CA ILE A 161 14.17 -2.64 5.97
C ILE A 161 14.21 -1.15 6.31
N LEU A 162 15.16 -0.43 5.74
CA LEU A 162 15.31 1.02 5.96
C LEU A 162 14.05 1.80 5.57
N LYS A 163 13.46 1.50 4.41
CA LYS A 163 12.23 2.11 3.95
C LYS A 163 11.07 1.91 4.93
N MET A 164 10.99 0.73 5.54
CA MET A 164 9.96 0.41 6.54
C MET A 164 10.19 1.17 7.85
N PHE A 165 11.44 1.32 8.30
CA PHE A 165 11.79 2.15 9.46
C PHE A 165 11.40 3.61 9.24
N ILE A 166 11.82 4.19 8.12
CA ILE A 166 11.50 5.59 7.76
C ILE A 166 9.97 5.78 7.74
N ARG A 167 9.24 4.84 7.12
CA ARG A 167 7.78 4.89 7.10
C ARG A 167 7.19 4.86 8.51
N GLN A 168 7.67 3.99 9.38
CA GLN A 168 7.16 3.86 10.75
C GLN A 168 7.41 5.14 11.56
N LEU A 169 8.64 5.68 11.51
CA LEU A 169 8.97 6.94 12.19
C LEU A 169 8.06 8.09 11.71
N ARG A 170 7.87 8.22 10.40
CA ARG A 170 6.97 9.26 9.84
C ARG A 170 5.53 9.10 10.31
N LEU A 171 5.03 7.88 10.41
CA LEU A 171 3.68 7.62 10.92
C LEU A 171 3.56 7.95 12.42
N ILE A 172 4.60 7.68 13.21
CA ILE A 172 4.61 8.02 14.65
C ILE A 172 4.68 9.54 14.83
N ILE A 173 5.55 10.26 14.08
CA ILE A 173 5.64 11.73 14.06
C ILE A 173 4.28 12.34 13.75
N PHE A 174 3.68 11.94 12.64
CA PHE A 174 2.36 12.42 12.24
C PHE A 174 1.29 12.12 13.30
N SER A 175 1.28 10.90 13.86
CA SER A 175 0.34 10.53 14.90
C SER A 175 0.50 11.38 16.16
N LYS A 176 1.74 11.73 16.51
CA LYS A 176 2.05 12.60 17.65
C LYS A 176 1.54 14.02 17.41
N GLU A 177 1.75 14.57 16.23
CA GLU A 177 1.22 15.89 15.85
C GLU A 177 -0.31 15.93 15.83
N MET A 178 -0.94 14.93 15.22
CA MET A 178 -2.41 14.85 15.15
C MET A 178 -3.01 14.74 16.56
N LYS A 179 -2.39 13.94 17.43
CA LYS A 179 -2.80 13.82 18.82
C LYS A 179 -2.67 15.15 19.58
N ALA A 180 -1.58 15.87 19.38
CA ALA A 180 -1.38 17.19 20.00
C ALA A 180 -2.41 18.23 19.51
N LYS A 181 -2.90 18.10 18.27
CA LYS A 181 -3.98 18.93 17.71
C LYS A 181 -5.40 18.43 18.06
N GLY A 182 -5.53 17.40 18.91
CA GLY A 182 -6.81 16.87 19.37
C GLY A 182 -7.56 15.98 18.37
N PHE A 183 -6.94 15.59 17.24
CA PHE A 183 -7.59 14.71 16.27
C PHE A 183 -7.62 13.26 16.73
N PRO A 184 -8.75 12.55 16.59
CA PRO A 184 -8.83 11.12 16.87
C PRO A 184 -8.08 10.30 15.78
N PRO A 185 -7.66 9.05 16.10
CA PRO A 185 -6.91 8.20 15.16
C PRO A 185 -7.61 7.95 13.84
N ASP A 186 -8.93 7.83 13.83
CA ASP A 186 -9.70 7.57 12.61
C ASP A 186 -9.70 8.77 11.64
N ASP A 187 -9.71 9.99 12.15
CA ASP A 187 -9.60 11.19 11.32
C ASP A 187 -8.18 11.42 10.82
N ALA A 188 -7.19 11.11 11.64
CA ALA A 188 -5.79 11.10 11.22
C ALA A 188 -5.55 10.08 10.10
N ALA A 189 -6.13 8.88 10.20
CA ALA A 189 -6.06 7.86 9.16
C ALA A 189 -6.67 8.32 7.84
N LYS A 190 -7.84 8.99 7.88
CA LYS A 190 -8.46 9.58 6.68
C LYS A 190 -7.57 10.63 6.01
N ARG A 191 -6.95 11.53 6.81
CA ARG A 191 -6.06 12.59 6.30
C ARG A 191 -4.82 12.03 5.61
N LEU A 192 -4.23 10.96 6.17
CA LEU A 192 -3.09 10.26 5.57
C LEU A 192 -3.47 9.29 4.46
N ASN A 193 -4.76 9.07 4.23
CA ASN A 193 -5.25 8.02 3.33
C ASN A 193 -4.66 6.63 3.69
N GLN A 194 -4.55 6.35 4.98
CA GLN A 194 -4.03 5.11 5.55
C GLN A 194 -5.15 4.30 6.23
N HIS A 195 -4.90 3.00 6.44
CA HIS A 195 -5.80 2.16 7.23
C HIS A 195 -5.82 2.64 8.70
N PRO A 196 -6.99 2.68 9.39
CA PRO A 196 -7.08 3.09 10.78
C PRO A 196 -6.21 2.26 11.73
N TYR A 197 -6.06 0.96 11.48
CA TYR A 197 -5.33 0.05 12.37
C TYR A 197 -3.86 0.43 12.59
N PRO A 198 -3.01 0.63 11.55
CA PRO A 198 -1.64 1.12 11.74
C PRO A 198 -1.59 2.47 12.46
N ILE A 199 -2.50 3.38 12.15
CA ILE A 199 -2.53 4.70 12.78
C ILE A 199 -2.88 4.59 14.27
N LYS A 200 -3.86 3.76 14.66
CA LYS A 200 -4.17 3.49 16.07
C LYS A 200 -2.95 2.95 16.84
N LYS A 201 -2.18 2.05 16.21
CA LYS A 201 -0.91 1.57 16.78
C LYS A 201 0.09 2.73 16.97
N CYS A 202 0.29 3.54 15.94
CA CYS A 202 1.21 4.68 15.99
C CYS A 202 0.80 5.72 17.03
N TYR A 203 -0.50 5.95 17.24
CA TYR A 203 -1.00 6.81 18.33
C TYR A 203 -0.60 6.32 19.71
N ASN A 204 -0.63 5.00 19.93
CA ASN A 204 -0.18 4.40 21.18
C ASN A 204 1.35 4.46 21.32
N GLN A 205 2.08 4.21 20.24
CA GLN A 205 3.54 4.24 20.20
C GLN A 205 4.10 5.67 20.34
N ALA A 206 3.39 6.69 19.84
CA ALA A 206 3.79 8.10 19.89
C ALA A 206 4.05 8.63 21.32
N ARG A 207 3.44 8.03 22.34
CA ARG A 207 3.70 8.35 23.75
C ARG A 207 5.11 7.99 24.22
N ASN A 208 5.74 7.00 23.56
CA ASN A 208 7.03 6.45 23.94
C ASN A 208 8.21 7.34 23.50
N PHE A 209 7.97 8.36 22.69
CA PHE A 209 9.00 9.20 22.08
C PHE A 209 8.72 10.68 22.29
N THR A 210 9.75 11.49 22.43
CA THR A 210 9.69 12.94 22.23
C THR A 210 9.73 13.27 20.74
N MET A 211 9.36 14.50 20.36
CA MET A 211 9.47 14.91 18.94
C MET A 211 10.93 14.97 18.52
N ALA A 212 11.81 15.52 19.36
CA ALA A 212 13.24 15.61 19.08
C ALA A 212 13.90 14.24 18.84
N GLU A 213 13.53 13.22 19.62
CA GLU A 213 14.01 11.84 19.40
C GLU A 213 13.59 11.29 18.05
N LEU A 214 12.35 11.54 17.64
CA LEU A 214 11.82 11.07 16.36
C LEU A 214 12.47 11.76 15.16
N GLU A 215 12.67 13.07 15.26
CA GLU A 215 13.36 13.89 14.25
C GLU A 215 14.82 13.42 14.10
N MET A 216 15.55 13.29 15.21
CA MET A 216 16.93 12.77 15.21
C MET A 216 17.01 11.36 14.61
N ALA A 217 16.06 10.47 14.96
CA ALA A 217 16.01 9.13 14.39
C ALA A 217 15.75 9.15 12.88
N LEU A 218 14.87 10.04 12.41
CA LEU A 218 14.60 10.21 10.98
C LEU A 218 15.82 10.72 10.22
N GLU A 219 16.53 11.72 10.76
CA GLU A 219 17.78 12.24 10.18
C GLU A 219 18.84 11.15 10.07
N ARG A 220 19.03 10.34 11.12
CA ARG A 220 19.92 9.17 11.10
C ARG A 220 19.55 8.19 10.00
N MET A 221 18.25 7.88 9.83
CA MET A 221 17.81 6.98 8.76
C MET A 221 18.04 7.57 7.37
N LEU A 222 17.92 8.88 7.20
CA LEU A 222 18.25 9.55 5.94
C LEU A 222 19.75 9.48 5.63
N GLN A 223 20.62 9.64 6.66
CA GLN A 223 22.06 9.48 6.49
C GLN A 223 22.41 8.04 6.08
N VAL A 224 21.87 7.02 6.77
CA VAL A 224 22.06 5.60 6.41
C VAL A 224 21.60 5.32 4.98
N ASN A 225 20.46 5.92 4.58
CA ASN A 225 19.97 5.77 3.20
C ASN A 225 20.96 6.37 2.18
N HIS A 226 21.52 7.53 2.48
CA HIS A 226 22.54 8.16 1.64
C HIS A 226 23.80 7.29 1.55
N ASP A 227 24.27 6.74 2.67
CA ASP A 227 25.48 5.93 2.73
C ASP A 227 25.31 4.62 1.95
N ILE A 228 24.16 3.95 2.07
CA ILE A 228 23.84 2.76 1.26
C ILE A 228 23.81 3.08 -0.25
N VAL A 229 23.24 4.22 -0.65
CA VAL A 229 23.13 4.61 -2.06
C VAL A 229 24.49 5.03 -2.64
N THR A 230 25.36 5.64 -1.82
CA THR A 230 26.68 6.12 -2.25
C THR A 230 27.80 5.11 -2.04
N GLY A 231 27.51 3.94 -1.45
CA GLY A 231 28.50 2.88 -1.19
C GLY A 231 29.52 3.24 -0.10
N LYS A 232 29.12 4.06 0.84
CA LYS A 232 29.94 4.45 2.02
C LYS A 232 29.63 3.58 3.21
#